data_5caf4b452c5a21f65e1616dbfda24553
#
_entry.id   5caf4b452c5a21f65e1616dbfda24553
#
_cell.length_a   1.000
_cell.length_b   1.000
_cell.length_c   1.000
_cell.angle_alpha   90.00
_cell.angle_beta   90.00
_cell.angle_gamma   90.00
#
_symmetry.space_group_name_H-M   'P 1'
#
loop_
_entity.id
_entity.type
_entity.pdbx_description
1 polymer ?
#
loop_
_entity_poly.entity_id
_entity_poly.type
_entity_poly.pdbx_seq_one_letter_code
_entity_poly.pdbx_strand_id
1 'polypeptide(L)'
;LNQFVSHLVQREDALFSNLATRTNGNYDKKVKKRLQDLPDQFSYEKLEEIATAEAKVKTNNNDLGISNHFYNTRLKMKLKKLKGFQKNESYVQSPEYNDLQLVLDQFAKSRTNVIFVIPPVNAKWMKYTGLSQEKYEQAVQKIRYQLESQGFTNIADFSKDGDQPYFMEDTIHMGWNGWLAFDKAVNPFVTKAEKAPTYHLNDRFFSKDWAQYKGTPDEFK
;
A
#
# COMPACT_ATOMS: atom_id res chain seq x y z
N LEU A 1 -13.89 -25.84 -3.16
CA LEU A 1 -12.91 -26.47 -4.07
C LEU A 1 -11.96 -25.42 -4.66
N ASN A 2 -12.46 -24.32 -5.23
CA ASN A 2 -11.63 -23.26 -5.85
C ASN A 2 -10.67 -22.58 -4.86
N GLN A 3 -11.07 -22.32 -3.62
CA GLN A 3 -10.19 -21.75 -2.60
C GLN A 3 -9.07 -22.71 -2.19
N PHE A 4 -9.36 -24.01 -2.12
CA PHE A 4 -8.36 -25.02 -1.80
C PHE A 4 -7.30 -25.16 -2.90
N VAL A 5 -7.74 -25.13 -4.15
CA VAL A 5 -6.84 -25.15 -5.33
C VAL A 5 -6.00 -23.89 -5.40
N SER A 6 -6.59 -22.70 -5.12
CA SER A 6 -5.86 -21.43 -5.07
C SER A 6 -4.75 -21.43 -3.99
N HIS A 7 -5.03 -21.98 -2.81
CA HIS A 7 -4.02 -22.10 -1.75
C HIS A 7 -2.90 -23.08 -2.07
N LEU A 8 -3.20 -24.18 -2.77
CA LEU A 8 -2.20 -25.13 -3.24
C LEU A 8 -1.27 -24.50 -4.28
N VAL A 9 -1.83 -23.83 -5.27
CA VAL A 9 -1.06 -23.13 -6.32
C VAL A 9 -0.17 -22.04 -5.73
N GLN A 10 -0.67 -21.23 -4.79
CA GLN A 10 0.13 -20.22 -4.12
C GLN A 10 1.29 -20.81 -3.30
N ARG A 11 1.11 -21.97 -2.68
CA ARG A 11 2.17 -22.67 -1.96
C ARG A 11 3.22 -23.25 -2.90
N GLU A 12 2.80 -23.79 -4.04
CA GLU A 12 3.71 -24.32 -5.06
C GLU A 12 4.50 -23.18 -5.70
N ASP A 13 3.86 -22.07 -6.06
CA ASP A 13 4.53 -20.89 -6.60
C ASP A 13 5.59 -20.32 -5.64
N ALA A 14 5.30 -20.28 -4.34
CA ALA A 14 6.27 -19.84 -3.33
C ALA A 14 7.46 -20.83 -3.21
N LEU A 15 7.22 -22.14 -3.31
CA LEU A 15 8.24 -23.18 -3.29
C LEU A 15 9.11 -23.12 -4.56
N PHE A 16 8.50 -23.01 -5.72
CA PHE A 16 9.21 -22.91 -7.01
C PHE A 16 9.97 -21.60 -7.12
N SER A 17 9.41 -20.48 -6.66
CA SER A 17 10.10 -19.20 -6.59
C SER A 17 11.34 -19.24 -5.69
N ASN A 18 11.24 -19.88 -4.51
CA ASN A 18 12.39 -20.09 -3.61
C ASN A 18 13.46 -21.01 -4.22
N LEU A 19 13.06 -22.08 -4.92
CA LEU A 19 13.99 -22.96 -5.63
C LEU A 19 14.66 -22.23 -6.79
N ALA A 20 13.90 -21.47 -7.59
CA ALA A 20 14.43 -20.69 -8.72
C ALA A 20 15.39 -19.60 -8.27
N THR A 21 15.14 -18.93 -7.14
CA THR A 21 16.06 -17.94 -6.56
C THR A 21 17.33 -18.55 -6.04
N ARG A 22 17.27 -19.75 -5.44
CA ARG A 22 18.48 -20.49 -4.95
C ARG A 22 19.38 -20.99 -6.06
N THR A 23 18.81 -21.31 -7.24
CA THR A 23 19.54 -21.86 -8.39
C THR A 23 19.96 -20.82 -9.41
N ASN A 24 19.46 -19.59 -9.31
CA ASN A 24 19.73 -18.53 -10.27
C ASN A 24 20.98 -17.70 -9.90
N GLY A 25 22.15 -18.13 -10.35
CA GLY A 25 23.42 -17.42 -10.10
C GLY A 25 23.47 -15.97 -10.63
N ASN A 26 22.56 -15.57 -11.55
CA ASN A 26 22.42 -14.18 -11.97
C ASN A 26 21.66 -13.33 -10.95
N TYR A 27 20.74 -13.93 -10.19
CA TYR A 27 20.05 -13.28 -9.07
C TYR A 27 21.07 -12.93 -7.98
N ASP A 28 21.90 -13.89 -7.58
CA ASP A 28 22.94 -13.68 -6.56
C ASP A 28 23.94 -12.58 -6.95
N LYS A 29 24.33 -12.50 -8.22
CA LYS A 29 25.22 -11.43 -8.72
C LYS A 29 24.56 -10.06 -8.64
N LYS A 30 23.28 -9.94 -9.01
CA LYS A 30 22.54 -8.69 -8.92
C LYS A 30 22.32 -8.26 -7.47
N VAL A 31 21.97 -9.18 -6.60
CA VAL A 31 21.79 -8.92 -5.16
C VAL A 31 23.12 -8.52 -4.52
N LYS A 32 24.20 -9.26 -4.78
CA LYS A 32 25.53 -8.91 -4.27
C LYS A 32 26.00 -7.54 -4.74
N LYS A 33 25.75 -7.19 -6.01
CA LYS A 33 26.10 -5.87 -6.52
C LYS A 33 25.31 -4.75 -5.81
N ARG A 34 24.01 -4.95 -5.60
CA ARG A 34 23.17 -3.98 -4.85
C ARG A 34 23.59 -3.86 -3.38
N LEU A 35 23.99 -4.96 -2.75
CA LEU A 35 24.48 -4.95 -1.38
C LEU A 35 25.82 -4.22 -1.24
N GLN A 36 26.66 -4.25 -2.27
CA GLN A 36 27.93 -3.49 -2.31
C GLN A 36 27.73 -1.98 -2.38
N ASP A 37 26.60 -1.54 -2.93
CA ASP A 37 26.25 -0.13 -3.05
C ASP A 37 25.57 0.42 -1.77
N LEU A 38 25.30 -0.44 -0.77
CA LEU A 38 24.72 -0.02 0.51
C LEU A 38 25.81 0.48 1.46
N PRO A 39 25.49 1.43 2.34
CA PRO A 39 26.44 1.93 3.33
C PRO A 39 26.83 0.83 4.32
N ASP A 40 28.10 0.80 4.76
CA ASP A 40 28.63 -0.17 5.73
C ASP A 40 27.91 -0.15 7.08
N GLN A 41 27.30 0.99 7.41
CA GLN A 41 26.45 1.15 8.59
C GLN A 41 25.06 1.60 8.15
N PHE A 42 24.05 0.96 8.74
CA PHE A 42 22.66 1.32 8.49
C PHE A 42 22.38 2.76 8.94
N SER A 43 21.89 3.59 8.01
CA SER A 43 21.45 4.95 8.24
C SER A 43 20.34 5.31 7.27
N TYR A 44 19.18 5.68 7.79
CA TYR A 44 18.07 6.15 6.95
C TYR A 44 18.45 7.37 6.12
N GLU A 45 19.26 8.28 6.66
CA GLU A 45 19.70 9.49 5.95
C GLU A 45 20.52 9.14 4.71
N LYS A 46 21.52 8.24 4.87
CA LYS A 46 22.32 7.78 3.73
C LYS A 46 21.51 6.99 2.71
N LEU A 47 20.57 6.17 3.16
CA LEU A 47 19.68 5.44 2.26
C LEU A 47 18.73 6.39 1.51
N GLU A 48 18.27 7.46 2.13
CA GLU A 48 17.44 8.48 1.50
C GLU A 48 18.21 9.26 0.43
N GLU A 49 19.48 9.58 0.68
CA GLU A 49 20.37 10.20 -0.33
C GLU A 49 20.52 9.29 -1.56
N ILE A 50 20.80 7.99 -1.34
CA ILE A 50 20.94 7.00 -2.41
C ILE A 50 19.62 6.83 -3.16
N ALA A 51 18.52 6.65 -2.45
CA ALA A 51 17.18 6.49 -3.03
C ALA A 51 16.76 7.71 -3.85
N THR A 52 17.01 8.91 -3.32
CA THR A 52 16.72 10.17 -4.01
C THR A 52 17.56 10.32 -5.28
N ALA A 53 18.85 10.01 -5.24
CA ALA A 53 19.74 10.08 -6.41
C ALA A 53 19.28 9.11 -7.50
N GLU A 54 18.93 7.88 -7.14
CA GLU A 54 18.41 6.88 -8.07
C GLU A 54 17.05 7.31 -8.66
N ALA A 55 16.14 7.74 -7.82
CA ALA A 55 14.80 8.18 -8.22
C ALA A 55 14.85 9.35 -9.19
N LYS A 56 15.70 10.33 -8.93
CA LYS A 56 15.89 11.51 -9.81
C LYS A 56 16.22 11.12 -11.25
N VAL A 57 17.03 10.08 -11.45
CA VAL A 57 17.36 9.57 -12.77
C VAL A 57 16.22 8.76 -13.38
N LYS A 58 15.54 7.99 -12.55
CA LYS A 58 14.50 7.06 -13.00
C LYS A 58 13.11 7.67 -13.22
N THR A 59 12.90 8.95 -12.86
CA THR A 59 11.60 9.63 -12.98
C THR A 59 11.62 10.90 -13.82
N ASN A 60 12.69 11.14 -14.59
CA ASN A 60 12.97 12.42 -15.24
C ASN A 60 12.35 12.62 -16.63
N ASN A 61 11.57 11.68 -17.15
CA ASN A 61 11.01 11.72 -18.50
C ASN A 61 9.50 11.96 -18.58
N ASN A 62 8.86 12.27 -17.44
CA ASN A 62 7.42 12.50 -17.41
C ASN A 62 7.01 13.49 -16.30
N ASP A 63 5.91 14.23 -16.55
CA ASP A 63 5.43 15.27 -15.63
C ASP A 63 4.78 14.69 -14.35
N LEU A 64 4.44 13.40 -14.35
CA LEU A 64 3.86 12.73 -13.19
C LEU A 64 4.91 12.44 -12.10
N GLY A 65 6.21 12.50 -12.46
CA GLY A 65 7.31 12.19 -11.55
C GLY A 65 7.36 10.71 -11.13
N ILE A 66 6.87 9.82 -12.00
CA ILE A 66 6.83 8.37 -11.80
C ILE A 66 7.92 7.68 -12.61
N SER A 67 8.13 6.38 -12.34
CA SER A 67 9.11 5.55 -13.04
C SER A 67 9.04 5.71 -14.56
N ASN A 68 10.17 6.05 -15.17
CA ASN A 68 10.34 6.16 -16.62
C ASN A 68 9.91 4.88 -17.34
N HIS A 69 10.22 3.73 -16.74
CA HIS A 69 9.85 2.43 -17.28
C HIS A 69 8.32 2.25 -17.25
N PHE A 70 7.68 2.46 -16.09
CA PHE A 70 6.23 2.34 -15.97
C PHE A 70 5.51 3.31 -16.92
N TYR A 71 5.94 4.57 -16.94
CA TYR A 71 5.38 5.56 -17.84
C TYR A 71 5.43 5.13 -19.31
N ASN A 72 6.61 4.73 -19.80
CA ASN A 72 6.79 4.38 -21.21
C ASN A 72 6.07 3.10 -21.61
N THR A 73 6.05 2.08 -20.72
CA THR A 73 5.54 0.73 -21.07
C THR A 73 4.07 0.55 -20.77
N ARG A 74 3.53 1.26 -19.77
CA ARG A 74 2.18 1.01 -19.26
C ARG A 74 1.22 2.19 -19.47
N LEU A 75 1.71 3.43 -19.37
CA LEU A 75 0.86 4.59 -19.23
C LEU A 75 0.82 5.49 -20.47
N LYS A 76 1.96 5.78 -21.09
CA LYS A 76 2.11 6.80 -22.14
C LYS A 76 1.05 6.70 -23.25
N MET A 77 0.84 5.51 -23.78
CA MET A 77 -0.11 5.26 -24.88
C MET A 77 -1.58 5.47 -24.47
N LYS A 78 -1.88 5.34 -23.19
CA LYS A 78 -3.26 5.40 -22.65
C LYS A 78 -3.54 6.76 -22.00
N LEU A 79 -2.51 7.58 -21.76
CA LEU A 79 -2.59 8.76 -20.91
C LEU A 79 -3.74 9.70 -21.30
N LYS A 80 -3.89 10.03 -22.59
CA LYS A 80 -4.95 10.92 -23.07
C LYS A 80 -6.36 10.44 -22.70
N LYS A 81 -6.60 9.11 -22.73
CA LYS A 81 -7.90 8.51 -22.40
C LYS A 81 -8.20 8.53 -20.90
N LEU A 82 -7.15 8.67 -20.08
CA LEU A 82 -7.25 8.64 -18.63
C LEU A 82 -7.42 10.04 -18.00
N LYS A 83 -7.39 11.10 -18.81
CA LYS A 83 -7.61 12.46 -18.31
C LYS A 83 -9.05 12.63 -17.83
N GLY A 84 -9.20 12.94 -16.54
CA GLY A 84 -10.52 13.20 -15.92
C GLY A 84 -11.40 11.95 -15.73
N PHE A 85 -10.90 10.73 -15.98
CA PHE A 85 -11.74 9.52 -15.91
C PHE A 85 -12.25 9.20 -14.50
N GLN A 86 -11.57 9.70 -13.44
CA GLN A 86 -11.97 9.52 -12.05
C GLN A 86 -12.72 10.72 -11.45
N LYS A 87 -13.11 11.69 -12.26
CA LYS A 87 -13.77 12.92 -11.77
C LYS A 87 -15.02 12.65 -10.93
N ASN A 88 -15.77 11.60 -11.26
CA ASN A 88 -17.00 11.24 -10.58
C ASN A 88 -16.84 10.06 -9.61
N GLU A 89 -15.62 9.50 -9.51
CA GLU A 89 -15.37 8.37 -8.64
C GLU A 89 -15.41 8.76 -7.16
N SER A 90 -15.90 7.83 -6.35
CA SER A 90 -15.88 7.92 -4.90
C SER A 90 -15.69 6.53 -4.34
N TYR A 91 -14.68 6.37 -3.51
CA TYR A 91 -14.35 5.11 -2.85
C TYR A 91 -15.02 4.97 -1.47
N VAL A 92 -15.86 5.93 -1.08
CA VAL A 92 -16.58 5.91 0.22
C VAL A 92 -17.64 4.81 0.27
N GLN A 93 -18.17 4.41 -0.90
CA GLN A 93 -19.13 3.32 -1.02
C GLN A 93 -18.52 2.16 -1.76
N SER A 94 -18.38 1.04 -1.08
CA SER A 94 -17.88 -0.20 -1.68
C SER A 94 -18.28 -1.41 -0.85
N PRO A 95 -18.61 -2.56 -1.44
CA PRO A 95 -18.77 -3.81 -0.71
C PRO A 95 -17.47 -4.27 -0.04
N GLU A 96 -16.31 -3.78 -0.48
CA GLU A 96 -15.00 -4.12 0.08
C GLU A 96 -14.84 -3.73 1.55
N TYR A 97 -15.65 -2.80 2.07
CA TYR A 97 -15.70 -2.53 3.51
C TYR A 97 -16.24 -3.72 4.32
N ASN A 98 -17.15 -4.49 3.71
CA ASN A 98 -17.62 -5.73 4.33
C ASN A 98 -16.56 -6.84 4.22
N ASP A 99 -15.83 -6.91 3.10
CA ASP A 99 -14.72 -7.85 2.92
C ASP A 99 -13.57 -7.54 3.88
N LEU A 100 -13.28 -6.26 4.12
CA LEU A 100 -12.35 -5.84 5.18
C LEU A 100 -12.81 -6.40 6.53
N GLN A 101 -14.10 -6.31 6.86
CA GLN A 101 -14.61 -6.84 8.13
C GLN A 101 -14.39 -8.35 8.28
N LEU A 102 -14.50 -9.13 7.20
CA LEU A 102 -14.18 -10.57 7.24
C LEU A 102 -12.70 -10.81 7.58
N VAL A 103 -11.80 -9.97 7.07
CA VAL A 103 -10.38 -10.04 7.39
C VAL A 103 -10.11 -9.69 8.85
N LEU A 104 -10.78 -8.65 9.38
CA LEU A 104 -10.67 -8.25 10.78
C LEU A 104 -11.19 -9.33 11.73
N ASP A 105 -12.30 -9.96 11.40
CA ASP A 105 -12.85 -11.10 12.14
C ASP A 105 -11.82 -12.25 12.20
N GLN A 106 -11.14 -12.55 11.10
CA GLN A 106 -10.12 -13.58 11.07
C GLN A 106 -8.90 -13.23 11.94
N PHE A 107 -8.43 -11.98 11.92
CA PHE A 107 -7.33 -11.54 12.78
C PHE A 107 -7.71 -11.59 14.26
N ALA A 108 -8.93 -11.20 14.62
CA ALA A 108 -9.42 -11.29 15.99
C ALA A 108 -9.51 -12.75 16.48
N LYS A 109 -10.06 -13.65 15.67
CA LYS A 109 -10.15 -15.09 15.97
C LYS A 109 -8.78 -15.74 16.13
N SER A 110 -7.83 -15.41 15.29
CA SER A 110 -6.47 -15.95 15.37
C SER A 110 -5.60 -15.24 16.42
N ARG A 111 -6.09 -14.19 17.06
CA ARG A 111 -5.34 -13.33 17.99
C ARG A 111 -4.04 -12.82 17.39
N THR A 112 -4.09 -12.42 16.13
CA THR A 112 -2.93 -11.91 15.39
C THR A 112 -2.75 -10.43 15.70
N ASN A 113 -1.56 -10.03 16.17
CA ASN A 113 -1.18 -8.63 16.19
C ASN A 113 -0.87 -8.20 14.76
N VAL A 114 -1.52 -7.14 14.28
CA VAL A 114 -1.46 -6.72 12.87
C VAL A 114 -1.23 -5.23 12.75
N ILE A 115 -0.43 -4.83 11.77
CA ILE A 115 -0.30 -3.44 11.34
C ILE A 115 -0.94 -3.27 9.97
N PHE A 116 -1.79 -2.26 9.83
CA PHE A 116 -2.39 -1.87 8.56
C PHE A 116 -1.57 -0.75 7.94
N VAL A 117 -1.41 -0.80 6.65
CA VAL A 117 -0.69 0.24 5.89
C VAL A 117 -1.67 0.85 4.89
N ILE A 118 -1.84 2.17 4.96
CA ILE A 118 -2.66 2.93 4.01
C ILE A 118 -1.71 3.66 3.08
N PRO A 119 -1.52 3.19 1.83
CA PRO A 119 -0.60 3.83 0.89
C PRO A 119 -1.22 5.11 0.32
N PRO A 120 -0.42 6.06 -0.17
CA PRO A 120 -0.93 7.22 -0.87
C PRO A 120 -1.27 6.91 -2.32
N VAL A 121 -1.97 7.84 -2.98
CA VAL A 121 -2.07 7.91 -4.44
C VAL A 121 -1.21 9.07 -4.91
N ASN A 122 -0.49 8.92 -6.02
CA ASN A 122 0.33 10.00 -6.59
C ASN A 122 -0.50 11.25 -6.84
N ALA A 123 -0.14 12.37 -6.20
CA ALA A 123 -0.95 13.59 -6.22
C ALA A 123 -1.09 14.21 -7.64
N LYS A 124 -0.04 14.12 -8.47
CA LYS A 124 -0.11 14.58 -9.87
C LYS A 124 -1.03 13.69 -10.71
N TRP A 125 -1.05 12.40 -10.43
CA TRP A 125 -1.98 11.45 -11.03
C TRP A 125 -3.42 11.75 -10.62
N MET A 126 -3.70 11.96 -9.34
CA MET A 126 -5.03 12.36 -8.87
C MET A 126 -5.51 13.62 -9.59
N LYS A 127 -4.68 14.65 -9.66
CA LYS A 127 -4.99 15.88 -10.41
C LYS A 127 -5.26 15.60 -11.89
N TYR A 128 -4.48 14.73 -12.53
CA TYR A 128 -4.63 14.39 -13.94
C TYR A 128 -5.93 13.63 -14.22
N THR A 129 -6.26 12.66 -13.40
CA THR A 129 -7.47 11.82 -13.54
C THR A 129 -8.74 12.48 -13.01
N GLY A 130 -8.59 13.55 -12.23
CA GLY A 130 -9.71 14.24 -11.58
C GLY A 130 -10.20 13.55 -10.31
N LEU A 131 -9.43 12.61 -9.74
CA LEU A 131 -9.77 12.02 -8.45
C LEU A 131 -9.68 13.09 -7.36
N SER A 132 -10.80 13.29 -6.64
CA SER A 132 -10.86 14.27 -5.56
C SER A 132 -10.06 13.81 -4.34
N GLN A 133 -9.14 14.65 -3.87
CA GLN A 133 -8.41 14.41 -2.63
C GLN A 133 -9.36 14.27 -1.43
N GLU A 134 -10.36 15.13 -1.36
CA GLU A 134 -11.36 15.08 -0.29
C GLU A 134 -12.11 13.75 -0.25
N LYS A 135 -12.60 13.26 -1.40
CA LYS A 135 -13.30 11.96 -1.49
C LYS A 135 -12.37 10.79 -1.14
N TYR A 136 -11.09 10.90 -1.51
CA TYR A 136 -10.09 9.89 -1.13
C TYR A 136 -9.88 9.89 0.39
N GLU A 137 -9.72 11.05 1.00
CA GLU A 137 -9.56 11.18 2.46
C GLU A 137 -10.80 10.73 3.24
N GLN A 138 -12.00 10.96 2.72
CA GLN A 138 -13.24 10.42 3.31
C GLN A 138 -13.23 8.88 3.32
N ALA A 139 -12.76 8.24 2.25
CA ALA A 139 -12.61 6.79 2.22
C ALA A 139 -11.56 6.30 3.23
N VAL A 140 -10.43 6.99 3.34
CA VAL A 140 -9.40 6.70 4.35
C VAL A 140 -9.95 6.83 5.77
N GLN A 141 -10.68 7.90 6.06
CA GLN A 141 -11.34 8.08 7.37
C GLN A 141 -12.32 6.95 7.69
N LYS A 142 -13.08 6.49 6.70
CA LYS A 142 -14.00 5.36 6.87
C LYS A 142 -13.27 4.05 7.18
N ILE A 143 -12.16 3.77 6.48
CA ILE A 143 -11.28 2.63 6.78
C ILE A 143 -10.72 2.74 8.20
N ARG A 144 -10.15 3.88 8.55
CA ARG A 144 -9.57 4.12 9.87
C ARG A 144 -10.60 3.91 10.99
N TYR A 145 -11.80 4.47 10.83
CA TYR A 145 -12.86 4.29 11.80
C TYR A 145 -13.24 2.81 11.97
N GLN A 146 -13.38 2.07 10.87
CA GLN A 146 -13.68 0.64 10.91
C GLN A 146 -12.57 -0.16 11.62
N LEU A 147 -11.30 0.25 11.49
CA LEU A 147 -10.18 -0.36 12.20
C LEU A 147 -10.14 0.05 13.67
N GLU A 148 -10.03 1.35 13.93
CA GLU A 148 -9.75 1.92 15.25
C GLU A 148 -10.88 1.64 16.25
N SER A 149 -12.15 1.73 15.82
CA SER A 149 -13.31 1.45 16.66
C SER A 149 -13.40 -0.01 17.16
N GLN A 150 -12.65 -0.91 16.52
CA GLN A 150 -12.60 -2.32 16.87
C GLN A 150 -11.26 -2.72 17.55
N GLY A 151 -10.39 -1.75 17.83
CA GLY A 151 -9.12 -1.98 18.51
C GLY A 151 -7.93 -2.29 17.59
N PHE A 152 -8.09 -2.18 16.27
CA PHE A 152 -6.99 -2.29 15.31
C PHE A 152 -6.28 -0.94 15.17
N THR A 153 -5.42 -0.63 16.13
CA THR A 153 -4.81 0.71 16.28
C THR A 153 -3.43 0.84 15.66
N ASN A 154 -2.79 -0.26 15.25
CA ASN A 154 -1.51 -0.20 14.57
C ASN A 154 -1.75 0.15 13.10
N ILE A 155 -1.65 1.42 12.75
CA ILE A 155 -1.89 1.93 11.40
C ILE A 155 -0.74 2.82 10.97
N ALA A 156 -0.06 2.46 9.89
CA ALA A 156 0.89 3.30 9.18
C ALA A 156 0.16 3.99 8.02
N ASP A 157 -0.20 5.25 8.21
CA ASP A 157 -1.03 6.01 7.29
C ASP A 157 -0.17 6.98 6.47
N PHE A 158 0.01 6.68 5.20
CA PHE A 158 0.73 7.49 4.20
C PHE A 158 -0.21 8.18 3.21
N SER A 159 -1.52 8.16 3.46
CA SER A 159 -2.53 8.65 2.50
C SER A 159 -2.32 10.09 2.02
N LYS A 160 -1.57 10.89 2.79
CA LYS A 160 -1.25 12.30 2.48
C LYS A 160 0.13 12.51 1.85
N ASP A 161 0.92 11.47 1.67
CA ASP A 161 2.30 11.59 1.22
C ASP A 161 2.47 11.45 -0.31
N GLY A 162 1.36 11.47 -1.06
CA GLY A 162 1.37 11.28 -2.51
C GLY A 162 2.05 12.40 -3.32
N ASP A 163 2.33 13.55 -2.72
CA ASP A 163 3.06 14.68 -3.30
C ASP A 163 4.53 14.75 -2.86
N GLN A 164 4.94 13.93 -1.91
CA GLN A 164 6.31 13.91 -1.42
C GLN A 164 7.28 13.49 -2.56
N PRO A 165 8.44 14.16 -2.68
CA PRO A 165 9.40 13.87 -3.72
C PRO A 165 9.87 12.40 -3.68
N TYR A 166 9.76 11.72 -4.82
CA TYR A 166 10.21 10.32 -5.01
C TYR A 166 9.56 9.30 -4.05
N PHE A 167 8.41 9.65 -3.48
CA PHE A 167 7.66 8.76 -2.62
C PHE A 167 6.96 7.67 -3.42
N MET A 168 6.48 7.99 -4.62
CA MET A 168 5.72 7.09 -5.49
C MET A 168 6.59 6.57 -6.63
N GLU A 169 6.58 5.26 -6.87
CA GLU A 169 7.18 4.67 -8.07
C GLU A 169 6.28 4.85 -9.29
N ASP A 170 4.98 4.67 -9.10
CA ASP A 170 3.99 4.86 -10.15
C ASP A 170 2.75 5.62 -9.63
N THR A 171 1.58 5.32 -10.14
CA THR A 171 0.34 6.03 -9.80
C THR A 171 -0.21 5.67 -8.42
N ILE A 172 0.10 4.46 -7.91
CA ILE A 172 -0.45 3.92 -6.65
C ILE A 172 0.58 3.14 -5.80
N HIS A 173 1.74 2.79 -6.34
CA HIS A 173 2.75 2.05 -5.58
C HIS A 173 3.81 3.00 -5.03
N MET A 174 4.20 2.77 -3.79
CA MET A 174 5.33 3.48 -3.18
C MET A 174 6.64 3.13 -3.89
N GLY A 175 7.52 4.11 -3.97
CA GLY A 175 8.83 4.00 -4.59
C GLY A 175 9.94 4.22 -3.57
N TRP A 176 11.02 4.72 -4.01
CA TRP A 176 12.29 4.94 -3.32
C TRP A 176 12.15 5.46 -1.88
N ASN A 177 11.81 6.75 -1.71
CA ASN A 177 11.65 7.37 -0.38
C ASN A 177 10.39 6.86 0.32
N GLY A 178 9.36 6.44 -0.43
CA GLY A 178 8.17 5.83 0.12
C GLY A 178 8.47 4.50 0.82
N TRP A 179 9.34 3.66 0.25
CA TRP A 179 9.75 2.41 0.89
C TRP A 179 10.59 2.63 2.15
N LEU A 180 11.41 3.70 2.19
CA LEU A 180 12.14 4.05 3.42
C LEU A 180 11.19 4.57 4.51
N ALA A 181 10.19 5.36 4.14
CA ALA A 181 9.16 5.81 5.07
C ALA A 181 8.33 4.62 5.60
N PHE A 182 7.98 3.67 4.72
CA PHE A 182 7.33 2.43 5.10
C PHE A 182 8.18 1.64 6.11
N ASP A 183 9.45 1.43 5.82
CA ASP A 183 10.35 0.69 6.71
C ASP A 183 10.46 1.38 8.09
N LYS A 184 10.64 2.70 8.12
CA LYS A 184 10.66 3.48 9.37
C LYS A 184 9.41 3.28 10.23
N ALA A 185 8.24 3.18 9.59
CA ALA A 185 6.96 3.04 10.29
C ALA A 185 6.69 1.59 10.73
N VAL A 186 7.06 0.61 9.90
CA VAL A 186 6.69 -0.80 10.09
C VAL A 186 7.75 -1.58 10.89
N ASN A 187 9.03 -1.24 10.73
CA ASN A 187 10.13 -1.95 11.39
C ASN A 187 10.00 -2.00 12.93
N PRO A 188 9.62 -0.91 13.65
CA PRO A 188 9.40 -0.98 15.08
C PRO A 188 8.30 -1.97 15.49
N PHE A 189 7.26 -2.12 14.67
CA PHE A 189 6.19 -3.08 14.92
C PHE A 189 6.68 -4.52 14.70
N VAL A 190 7.42 -4.79 13.63
CA VAL A 190 7.90 -6.13 13.29
C VAL A 190 8.98 -6.61 14.26
N THR A 191 9.83 -5.71 14.74
CA THR A 191 10.93 -6.05 15.66
C THR A 191 10.50 -6.19 17.11
N LYS A 192 9.34 -5.63 17.49
CA LYS A 192 8.74 -5.83 18.81
C LYS A 192 7.75 -7.01 18.75
N ALA A 193 8.08 -8.11 19.38
CA ALA A 193 7.15 -9.24 19.52
C ALA A 193 6.06 -8.93 20.57
N GLU A 194 5.08 -8.10 20.21
CA GLU A 194 3.95 -7.76 21.08
C GLU A 194 2.77 -8.72 20.87
N LYS A 195 2.07 -9.02 21.94
CA LYS A 195 0.81 -9.78 21.86
C LYS A 195 -0.26 -8.95 21.17
N ALA A 196 -1.17 -9.63 20.46
CA ALA A 196 -2.34 -8.96 19.93
C ALA A 196 -3.14 -8.24 21.03
N PRO A 197 -3.63 -7.02 20.76
CA PRO A 197 -4.55 -6.34 21.66
C PRO A 197 -5.88 -7.10 21.73
N THR A 198 -6.77 -6.69 22.63
CA THR A 198 -8.15 -7.17 22.63
C THR A 198 -8.92 -6.44 21.54
N TYR A 199 -9.47 -7.22 20.61
CA TYR A 199 -10.32 -6.70 19.54
C TYR A 199 -11.79 -6.76 19.93
N HIS A 200 -12.56 -5.75 19.58
CA HIS A 200 -13.99 -5.61 19.86
C HIS A 200 -14.77 -5.49 18.55
N LEU A 201 -15.03 -6.65 17.93
CA LEU A 201 -15.67 -6.68 16.61
C LEU A 201 -17.09 -6.11 16.66
N ASN A 202 -17.49 -5.44 15.59
CA ASN A 202 -18.79 -4.85 15.42
C ASN A 202 -19.48 -5.37 14.15
N ASP A 203 -20.48 -6.22 14.32
CA ASP A 203 -21.20 -6.88 13.23
C ASP A 203 -21.93 -5.91 12.29
N ARG A 204 -22.15 -4.64 12.70
CA ARG A 204 -22.73 -3.62 11.81
C ARG A 204 -21.89 -3.38 10.55
N PHE A 205 -20.57 -3.59 10.63
CA PHE A 205 -19.67 -3.44 9.49
C PHE A 205 -19.85 -4.52 8.43
N PHE A 206 -20.59 -5.60 8.69
CA PHE A 206 -21.04 -6.55 7.67
C PHE A 206 -22.28 -6.09 6.90
N SER A 207 -22.93 -4.99 7.34
CA SER A 207 -24.18 -4.55 6.75
C SER A 207 -23.99 -3.88 5.39
N LYS A 208 -25.00 -3.99 4.52
CA LYS A 208 -25.10 -3.23 3.29
C LYS A 208 -25.13 -1.72 3.56
N ASP A 209 -25.73 -1.33 4.70
CA ASP A 209 -25.84 0.07 5.10
C ASP A 209 -24.46 0.68 5.35
N TRP A 210 -23.55 -0.05 6.02
CA TRP A 210 -22.16 0.39 6.15
C TRP A 210 -21.45 0.52 4.80
N ALA A 211 -21.56 -0.49 3.96
CA ALA A 211 -20.93 -0.47 2.64
C ALA A 211 -21.38 0.75 1.81
N GLN A 212 -22.65 1.17 1.96
CA GLN A 212 -23.24 2.31 1.25
C GLN A 212 -23.20 3.64 2.01
N TYR A 213 -22.71 3.65 3.25
CA TYR A 213 -22.69 4.84 4.09
C TYR A 213 -21.71 5.90 3.58
N LYS A 214 -22.18 7.15 3.48
CA LYS A 214 -21.42 8.31 2.99
C LYS A 214 -21.21 9.39 4.04
N GLY A 215 -21.86 9.26 5.19
CA GLY A 215 -21.78 10.25 6.27
C GLY A 215 -20.46 10.16 7.03
N THR A 216 -20.37 10.95 8.09
CA THR A 216 -19.24 10.92 9.01
C THR A 216 -19.20 9.55 9.71
N PRO A 217 -18.10 8.80 9.65
CA PRO A 217 -18.10 7.40 10.06
C PRO A 217 -18.50 7.14 11.52
N ASP A 218 -18.17 8.04 12.44
CA ASP A 218 -18.53 7.96 13.87
C ASP A 218 -20.03 8.20 14.17
N GLU A 219 -20.77 8.77 13.20
CA GLU A 219 -22.22 8.93 13.27
C GLU A 219 -22.99 7.69 12.78
N PHE A 220 -22.34 6.67 12.28
CA PHE A 220 -22.96 5.42 11.83
C PHE A 220 -23.51 4.64 13.02
N LYS A 221 -24.82 4.43 13.04
CA LYS A 221 -25.56 3.78 14.15
C LYS A 221 -25.99 2.36 13.80
#